data_a9b6f9e4ef8d17895fd2b4bb95b67409
#
_entry.id   a9b6f9e4ef8d17895fd2b4bb95b67409
#
_cell.length_a   1.000
_cell.length_b   1.000
_cell.length_c   1.000
_cell.angle_alpha   90.00
_cell.angle_beta   90.00
_cell.angle_gamma   90.00
#
_symmetry.space_group_name_H-M   'P 1'
#
loop_
_entity.id
_entity.type
_entity.pdbx_description
1 polymer ?
#
loop_
_entity_poly.entity_id
_entity_poly.type
_entity_poly.pdbx_seq_one_letter_code
_entity_poly.pdbx_strand_id
1 'polypeptide(L)'
;MNRREFLKCCSLLGASVALGRTSADAKWLTNEKANGFPQGMLVIDAHAHPDIFPCTDFFCDKTSTLEDIMNIGMNASCFAVVEDENPAGGFQRLIGHLLDVIALEAEGKIKIMRRRSDLPHSSHPPGFTPGAILAVEGATPLETDPNRIDELYDLGVRLITPMHKKINLIGDIMTAVPSNGGLTAVGQQMVERMVSLGIIVDIAHAHINTLQGVAEIARINDVPIIDSHTSLTHRENPYGTTRLRAFEEMEMIAETGGVVCTWPMGWYVDDSHHRTSFLDWAKENLEIAREIGIEHVGLGTDGGGGLPALIDDYESILDLPKLVEAMDEVGFKRSEIAAYMGGNLFRVMKQCIG
;
A
#
# COMPACT_ATOMS: atom_id res chain seq x y z
N MET A 1 25.54 -14.11 -25.54
CA MET A 1 24.32 -14.81 -25.10
C MET A 1 23.54 -13.81 -24.29
N ASN A 2 22.39 -13.35 -24.79
CA ASN A 2 21.59 -12.35 -24.10
C ASN A 2 20.64 -13.01 -23.09
N ARG A 3 20.11 -12.22 -22.16
CA ARG A 3 19.26 -12.69 -21.03
C ARG A 3 18.06 -13.56 -21.50
N ARG A 4 17.53 -13.32 -22.71
CA ARG A 4 16.43 -14.10 -23.32
C ARG A 4 16.84 -15.50 -23.76
N GLU A 5 18.08 -15.71 -24.16
CA GLU A 5 18.59 -17.02 -24.58
C GLU A 5 18.94 -17.90 -23.37
N PHE A 6 19.37 -17.28 -22.24
CA PHE A 6 19.61 -18.00 -20.98
C PHE A 6 18.29 -18.59 -20.40
N LEU A 7 17.20 -17.84 -20.47
CA LEU A 7 15.89 -18.30 -19.96
C LEU A 7 15.29 -19.43 -20.82
N LYS A 8 15.58 -19.52 -22.11
CA LYS A 8 15.13 -20.61 -22.98
C LYS A 8 15.87 -21.94 -22.74
N CYS A 9 17.09 -21.90 -22.21
CA CYS A 9 17.83 -23.11 -21.83
C CYS A 9 17.37 -23.76 -20.53
N CYS A 10 16.71 -23.01 -19.64
CA CYS A 10 16.22 -23.54 -18.34
C CYS A 10 14.86 -24.21 -18.41
N SER A 11 14.14 -24.12 -19.54
CA SER A 11 12.77 -24.67 -19.67
C SER A 11 12.70 -26.14 -20.09
N LEU A 12 13.80 -26.89 -20.17
CA LEU A 12 13.84 -28.29 -20.62
C LEU A 12 14.31 -29.31 -19.58
N LEU A 13 14.37 -28.96 -18.30
CA LEU A 13 14.57 -29.90 -17.21
C LEU A 13 13.40 -29.85 -16.21
N GLY A 14 12.28 -30.41 -16.62
CA GLY A 14 11.19 -30.78 -15.74
C GLY A 14 11.61 -31.93 -14.80
N ALA A 15 12.36 -31.58 -13.74
CA ALA A 15 12.50 -32.41 -12.57
C ALA A 15 11.72 -31.73 -11.45
N SER A 16 10.56 -32.27 -11.11
CA SER A 16 9.84 -32.00 -9.86
C SER A 16 10.75 -32.39 -8.69
N VAL A 17 11.59 -31.47 -8.23
CA VAL A 17 12.23 -31.58 -6.93
C VAL A 17 11.18 -31.18 -5.91
N ALA A 18 10.49 -32.15 -5.34
CA ALA A 18 9.85 -32.01 -4.05
C ALA A 18 10.97 -31.73 -3.03
N LEU A 19 11.33 -30.46 -2.85
CA LEU A 19 12.17 -30.02 -1.75
C LEU A 19 11.37 -30.28 -0.47
N GLY A 20 11.70 -31.37 0.21
CA GLY A 20 11.17 -31.69 1.52
C GLY A 20 11.37 -30.51 2.45
N ARG A 21 10.28 -29.89 2.89
CA ARG A 21 10.29 -28.86 3.93
C ARG A 21 11.04 -29.39 5.14
N THR A 22 11.99 -28.64 5.65
CA THR A 22 12.64 -29.00 6.90
C THR A 22 11.61 -28.87 8.02
N SER A 23 11.70 -29.71 9.05
CA SER A 23 10.80 -29.66 10.22
C SER A 23 10.88 -28.33 11.00
N ALA A 24 11.86 -27.49 10.70
CA ALA A 24 12.03 -26.14 11.25
C ALA A 24 11.10 -25.11 10.57
N ASP A 25 10.85 -25.25 9.26
CA ASP A 25 10.00 -24.31 8.51
C ASP A 25 8.51 -24.52 8.85
N ALA A 26 8.09 -25.78 9.06
CA ALA A 26 6.71 -26.07 9.50
C ALA A 26 6.45 -25.60 10.96
N LYS A 27 7.46 -25.59 11.83
CA LYS A 27 7.34 -25.12 13.22
C LYS A 27 7.18 -23.62 13.36
N TRP A 28 7.58 -22.82 12.36
CA TRP A 28 7.45 -21.37 12.44
C TRP A 28 5.98 -20.91 12.40
N LEU A 29 5.14 -21.52 11.57
CA LEU A 29 3.71 -21.22 11.50
C LEU A 29 2.92 -21.74 12.72
N THR A 30 3.47 -22.75 13.43
CA THR A 30 2.80 -23.41 14.58
C THR A 30 3.31 -22.95 15.94
N ASN A 31 4.50 -22.32 16.04
CA ASN A 31 5.07 -21.87 17.31
C ASN A 31 4.52 -20.49 17.67
N GLU A 32 3.67 -20.49 18.71
CA GLU A 32 3.18 -19.33 19.46
C GLU A 32 2.83 -18.13 18.55
N LYS A 33 1.65 -18.20 17.92
CA LYS A 33 1.04 -17.05 17.26
C LYS A 33 0.74 -16.02 18.35
N ALA A 34 1.54 -14.97 18.44
CA ALA A 34 1.14 -13.78 19.16
C ALA A 34 0.07 -13.08 18.30
N ASN A 35 -1.18 -13.10 18.72
CA ASN A 35 -2.28 -12.39 18.07
C ASN A 35 -2.50 -12.69 16.56
N GLY A 36 -2.26 -13.92 16.08
CA GLY A 36 -2.55 -14.32 14.70
C GLY A 36 -1.33 -14.37 13.77
N PHE A 37 -0.30 -13.54 13.97
CA PHE A 37 0.93 -13.57 13.17
C PHE A 37 2.06 -14.34 13.86
N PRO A 38 3.04 -14.86 13.10
CA PRO A 38 4.25 -15.44 13.67
C PRO A 38 4.99 -14.45 14.57
N GLN A 39 5.49 -14.93 15.71
CA GLN A 39 6.20 -14.10 16.67
C GLN A 39 7.39 -13.34 16.04
N GLY A 40 7.46 -12.03 16.30
CA GLY A 40 8.53 -11.16 15.80
C GLY A 40 8.36 -10.72 14.34
N MET A 41 7.24 -11.05 13.70
CA MET A 41 6.90 -10.51 12.38
C MET A 41 6.45 -9.05 12.53
N LEU A 42 7.04 -8.17 11.72
CA LEU A 42 6.57 -6.80 11.57
C LEU A 42 5.44 -6.78 10.54
N VAL A 43 4.28 -6.24 10.93
CA VAL A 43 3.10 -6.12 10.06
C VAL A 43 2.71 -4.65 9.95
N ILE A 44 2.74 -4.12 8.74
CA ILE A 44 2.37 -2.74 8.43
C ILE A 44 1.46 -2.73 7.21
N ASP A 45 0.30 -2.10 7.34
CA ASP A 45 -0.64 -1.89 6.26
C ASP A 45 -0.41 -0.53 5.60
N ALA A 46 -0.11 -0.52 4.30
CA ALA A 46 0.22 0.69 3.55
C ALA A 46 -0.99 1.59 3.28
N HIS A 47 -2.21 1.04 3.32
CA HIS A 47 -3.42 1.81 3.06
C HIS A 47 -4.64 1.18 3.73
N ALA A 48 -5.28 1.97 4.59
CA ALA A 48 -6.56 1.63 5.21
C ALA A 48 -7.25 2.89 5.74
N HIS A 49 -8.53 2.75 6.08
CA HIS A 49 -9.39 3.79 6.66
C HIS A 49 -10.00 3.33 7.98
N PRO A 50 -9.21 2.94 9.00
CA PRO A 50 -9.73 2.32 10.22
C PRO A 50 -10.65 3.28 10.97
N ASP A 51 -11.95 2.96 11.03
CA ASP A 51 -13.00 3.75 11.70
C ASP A 51 -13.10 5.24 11.26
N ILE A 52 -12.51 5.61 10.11
CA ILE A 52 -12.49 7.00 9.63
C ILE A 52 -13.84 7.39 9.04
N PHE A 53 -14.51 6.45 8.38
CA PHE A 53 -15.83 6.70 7.82
C PHE A 53 -16.93 6.32 8.80
N PRO A 54 -17.88 7.22 9.11
CA PRO A 54 -19.05 6.86 9.89
C PRO A 54 -19.84 5.77 9.16
N CYS A 55 -20.26 4.74 9.92
CA CYS A 55 -21.09 3.67 9.39
C CYS A 55 -22.43 4.26 8.93
N THR A 56 -22.57 4.48 7.65
CA THR A 56 -23.85 4.81 6.99
C THR A 56 -24.28 3.60 6.18
N ASP A 57 -25.58 3.46 5.87
CA ASP A 57 -26.11 2.30 5.12
C ASP A 57 -25.37 2.01 3.80
N PHE A 58 -24.57 2.96 3.31
CA PHE A 58 -23.82 2.90 2.05
C PHE A 58 -22.31 2.60 2.24
N PHE A 59 -21.72 2.92 3.41
CA PHE A 59 -20.28 2.84 3.69
C PHE A 59 -20.00 2.20 5.06
N CYS A 60 -20.70 1.14 5.39
CA CYS A 60 -20.43 0.38 6.59
C CYS A 60 -19.40 -0.72 6.28
N ASP A 61 -18.26 -0.34 5.75
CA ASP A 61 -17.12 -1.23 5.55
C ASP A 61 -16.30 -1.29 6.85
N LYS A 62 -16.33 -2.46 7.49
CA LYS A 62 -15.56 -2.76 8.71
C LYS A 62 -14.44 -3.75 8.47
N THR A 63 -13.95 -3.82 7.24
CA THR A 63 -12.83 -4.70 6.90
C THR A 63 -11.52 -4.29 7.58
N SER A 64 -11.43 -3.05 8.09
CA SER A 64 -10.35 -2.61 8.98
C SER A 64 -10.91 -1.68 10.06
N THR A 65 -10.77 -2.06 11.32
CA THR A 65 -11.10 -1.22 12.48
C THR A 65 -9.91 -1.08 13.41
N LEU A 66 -9.89 -0.03 14.23
CA LEU A 66 -8.84 0.13 15.23
C LEU A 66 -8.82 -1.04 16.23
N GLU A 67 -9.99 -1.57 16.57
CA GLU A 67 -10.11 -2.75 17.43
C GLU A 67 -9.47 -3.98 16.77
N ASP A 68 -9.70 -4.21 15.48
CA ASP A 68 -9.10 -5.33 14.75
C ASP A 68 -7.58 -5.18 14.61
N ILE A 69 -7.07 -3.96 14.35
CA ILE A 69 -5.64 -3.65 14.33
C ILE A 69 -4.98 -4.07 15.65
N MET A 70 -5.61 -3.74 16.77
CA MET A 70 -5.10 -4.12 18.10
C MET A 70 -5.21 -5.62 18.35
N ASN A 71 -6.34 -6.22 17.99
CA ASN A 71 -6.62 -7.64 18.23
C ASN A 71 -5.70 -8.56 17.42
N ILE A 72 -5.43 -8.22 16.15
CA ILE A 72 -4.54 -9.02 15.31
C ILE A 72 -3.05 -8.76 15.63
N GLY A 73 -2.74 -7.69 16.37
CA GLY A 73 -1.37 -7.30 16.69
C GLY A 73 -0.62 -6.70 15.51
N MET A 74 -1.30 -5.92 14.66
CA MET A 74 -0.67 -5.17 13.57
C MET A 74 0.18 -4.04 14.15
N ASN A 75 1.45 -3.96 13.73
CA ASN A 75 2.41 -2.97 14.28
C ASN A 75 2.05 -1.54 13.93
N ALA A 76 1.56 -1.33 12.71
CA ALA A 76 1.12 -0.05 12.21
C ALA A 76 0.13 -0.21 11.06
N SER A 77 -0.71 0.79 10.88
CA SER A 77 -1.59 0.90 9.72
C SER A 77 -1.59 2.34 9.22
N CYS A 78 -1.87 2.51 7.94
CA CYS A 78 -2.23 3.79 7.38
C CYS A 78 -3.59 4.22 7.93
N PHE A 79 -3.75 5.50 8.17
CA PHE A 79 -5.01 6.17 8.50
C PHE A 79 -5.24 7.22 7.42
N ALA A 80 -5.76 6.78 6.29
CA ALA A 80 -5.97 7.61 5.12
C ALA A 80 -7.28 8.39 5.24
N VAL A 81 -7.17 9.71 5.15
CA VAL A 81 -8.31 10.62 5.13
C VAL A 81 -8.58 11.04 3.69
N VAL A 82 -9.82 10.92 3.25
CA VAL A 82 -10.27 11.27 1.89
C VAL A 82 -11.07 12.57 1.90
N GLU A 83 -10.72 13.52 1.05
CA GLU A 83 -11.51 14.73 0.78
C GLU A 83 -11.30 15.19 -0.67
N ASP A 84 -11.74 14.38 -1.62
CA ASP A 84 -11.46 14.59 -3.06
C ASP A 84 -12.67 15.14 -3.84
N GLU A 85 -13.86 15.11 -3.25
CA GLU A 85 -15.10 15.35 -4.02
C GLU A 85 -15.51 16.82 -4.17
N ASN A 86 -15.12 17.68 -3.23
CA ASN A 86 -15.55 19.08 -3.25
C ASN A 86 -14.42 20.04 -2.89
N PRO A 87 -13.78 20.70 -3.86
CA PRO A 87 -12.68 21.63 -3.59
C PRO A 87 -13.09 22.83 -2.74
N ALA A 88 -14.35 23.29 -2.82
CA ALA A 88 -14.81 24.44 -2.01
C ALA A 88 -14.96 24.05 -0.53
N GLY A 89 -14.06 24.57 0.32
CA GLY A 89 -14.00 24.23 1.74
C GLY A 89 -13.43 22.85 2.04
N GLY A 90 -12.97 22.11 1.04
CA GLY A 90 -12.42 20.76 1.17
C GLY A 90 -11.21 20.74 2.11
N PHE A 91 -10.34 21.76 2.05
CA PHE A 91 -9.16 21.80 2.91
C PHE A 91 -9.54 21.85 4.40
N GLN A 92 -10.53 22.65 4.79
CA GLN A 92 -10.97 22.74 6.18
C GLN A 92 -11.61 21.43 6.65
N ARG A 93 -12.34 20.71 5.78
CA ARG A 93 -12.88 19.39 6.12
C ARG A 93 -11.76 18.35 6.24
N LEU A 94 -10.80 18.36 5.33
CA LEU A 94 -9.60 17.53 5.41
C LEU A 94 -8.88 17.72 6.75
N ILE A 95 -8.64 18.98 7.16
CA ILE A 95 -8.06 19.28 8.48
C ILE A 95 -8.94 18.74 9.62
N GLY A 96 -10.25 18.90 9.52
CA GLY A 96 -11.19 18.37 10.53
C GLY A 96 -11.05 16.87 10.70
N HIS A 97 -11.05 16.10 9.62
CA HIS A 97 -10.88 14.65 9.66
C HIS A 97 -9.48 14.22 10.17
N LEU A 98 -8.43 14.95 9.81
CA LEU A 98 -7.10 14.70 10.35
C LEU A 98 -7.07 14.92 11.87
N LEU A 99 -7.74 15.95 12.37
CA LEU A 99 -7.83 16.23 13.81
C LEU A 99 -8.62 15.15 14.55
N ASP A 100 -9.63 14.54 13.94
CA ASP A 100 -10.35 13.40 14.51
C ASP A 100 -9.41 12.19 14.71
N VAL A 101 -8.54 11.89 13.73
CA VAL A 101 -7.51 10.85 13.88
C VAL A 101 -6.48 11.23 14.94
N ILE A 102 -6.04 12.49 14.97
CA ILE A 102 -5.08 12.98 15.98
C ILE A 102 -5.66 12.88 17.39
N ALA A 103 -6.98 13.03 17.57
CA ALA A 103 -7.63 12.86 18.86
C ALA A 103 -7.47 11.42 19.41
N LEU A 104 -7.39 10.40 18.56
CA LEU A 104 -7.13 9.01 18.99
C LEU A 104 -5.74 8.87 19.65
N GLU A 105 -4.75 9.66 19.20
CA GLU A 105 -3.43 9.68 19.87
C GLU A 105 -3.52 10.31 21.26
N ALA A 106 -4.27 11.40 21.41
CA ALA A 106 -4.49 12.02 22.73
C ALA A 106 -5.23 11.08 23.70
N GLU A 107 -6.06 10.17 23.18
CA GLU A 107 -6.72 9.12 23.94
C GLU A 107 -5.81 7.91 24.22
N GLY A 108 -4.59 7.89 23.69
CA GLY A 108 -3.63 6.78 23.84
C GLY A 108 -3.96 5.53 23.03
N LYS A 109 -4.85 5.63 22.07
CA LYS A 109 -5.31 4.51 21.23
C LYS A 109 -4.35 4.19 20.08
N ILE A 110 -3.65 5.19 19.55
CA ILE A 110 -2.67 5.09 18.47
C ILE A 110 -1.44 5.91 18.81
N LYS A 111 -0.35 5.68 18.08
CA LYS A 111 0.84 6.54 18.06
C LYS A 111 1.12 7.02 16.65
N ILE A 112 0.95 8.30 16.37
CA ILE A 112 1.23 8.86 15.04
C ILE A 112 2.73 8.89 14.79
N MET A 113 3.15 8.36 13.64
CA MET A 113 4.54 8.24 13.23
C MET A 113 4.99 9.51 12.49
N ARG A 114 5.49 10.48 13.23
CA ARG A 114 5.93 11.77 12.68
C ARG A 114 7.39 11.80 12.29
N ARG A 115 8.21 10.92 12.89
CA ARG A 115 9.66 10.87 12.71
C ARG A 115 10.17 9.44 12.83
N ARG A 116 11.38 9.21 12.36
CA ARG A 116 12.02 7.89 12.34
C ARG A 116 12.06 7.19 13.70
N SER A 117 12.18 7.94 14.79
CA SER A 117 12.14 7.36 16.15
C SER A 117 10.78 6.83 16.59
N ASP A 118 9.71 7.16 15.85
CA ASP A 118 8.35 6.73 16.14
C ASP A 118 8.01 5.41 15.42
N LEU A 119 8.87 4.97 14.48
CA LEU A 119 8.62 3.77 13.68
C LEU A 119 8.49 2.53 14.57
N PRO A 120 7.64 1.55 14.18
CA PRO A 120 7.32 0.41 15.00
C PRO A 120 8.50 -0.55 15.13
N HIS A 121 8.46 -1.35 16.18
CA HIS A 121 9.37 -2.48 16.40
C HIS A 121 8.62 -3.79 16.21
N SER A 122 9.33 -4.86 15.84
CA SER A 122 8.75 -6.19 15.62
C SER A 122 8.27 -6.91 16.90
N SER A 123 8.51 -6.34 18.10
CA SER A 123 8.06 -6.88 19.37
C SER A 123 6.81 -6.14 19.86
N HIS A 124 5.78 -6.91 20.21
CA HIS A 124 4.56 -6.39 20.84
C HIS A 124 4.59 -6.70 22.34
N PRO A 125 4.86 -5.73 23.21
CA PRO A 125 4.60 -5.92 24.62
C PRO A 125 3.08 -5.99 24.87
N PRO A 126 2.62 -6.63 25.95
CA PRO A 126 1.21 -6.60 26.33
C PRO A 126 0.70 -5.15 26.44
N GLY A 127 -0.45 -4.87 25.83
CA GLY A 127 -1.06 -3.53 25.83
C GLY A 127 -0.33 -2.53 24.92
N PHE A 128 0.30 -3.00 23.84
CA PHE A 128 0.95 -2.12 22.87
C PHE A 128 -0.07 -1.18 22.19
N THR A 129 0.39 0.02 21.86
CA THR A 129 -0.37 0.99 21.08
C THR A 129 0.10 0.91 19.62
N PRO A 130 -0.78 0.62 18.65
CA PRO A 130 -0.38 0.52 17.25
C PRO A 130 0.08 1.87 16.70
N GLY A 131 1.01 1.80 15.76
CA GLY A 131 1.43 2.97 15.02
C GLY A 131 0.39 3.40 13.99
N ALA A 132 0.29 4.71 13.75
CA ALA A 132 -0.56 5.29 12.72
C ALA A 132 0.29 6.10 11.73
N ILE A 133 0.20 5.74 10.44
CA ILE A 133 0.71 6.56 9.34
C ILE A 133 -0.44 7.50 8.96
N LEU A 134 -0.35 8.76 9.39
CA LEU A 134 -1.36 9.76 9.03
C LEU A 134 -1.22 10.10 7.54
N ALA A 135 -2.27 9.86 6.76
CA ALA A 135 -2.24 9.96 5.31
C ALA A 135 -3.41 10.75 4.74
N VAL A 136 -3.19 11.27 3.53
CA VAL A 136 -4.23 11.93 2.73
C VAL A 136 -4.37 11.18 1.41
N GLU A 137 -5.58 10.75 1.10
CA GLU A 137 -5.92 10.17 -0.19
C GLU A 137 -6.73 11.15 -1.02
N GLY A 138 -6.14 11.65 -2.11
CA GLY A 138 -6.69 12.73 -2.92
C GLY A 138 -6.27 14.11 -2.44
N ALA A 139 -5.35 14.76 -3.19
CA ALA A 139 -4.83 16.07 -2.84
C ALA A 139 -5.53 17.23 -3.58
N THR A 140 -6.74 17.00 -4.12
CA THR A 140 -7.56 18.03 -4.77
C THR A 140 -7.74 19.29 -3.92
N PRO A 141 -7.93 19.22 -2.57
CA PRO A 141 -8.03 20.42 -1.74
C PRO A 141 -6.76 21.28 -1.68
N LEU A 142 -5.61 20.77 -2.12
CA LEU A 142 -4.33 21.45 -2.11
C LEU A 142 -3.92 22.02 -3.48
N GLU A 143 -4.58 21.62 -4.57
CA GLU A 143 -4.17 21.93 -5.95
C GLU A 143 -4.08 23.41 -6.28
N THR A 144 -4.78 24.27 -5.54
CA THR A 144 -4.76 25.74 -5.69
C THR A 144 -3.75 26.43 -4.77
N ASP A 145 -3.20 25.71 -3.79
CA ASP A 145 -2.23 26.25 -2.83
C ASP A 145 -1.30 25.14 -2.33
N PRO A 146 -0.21 24.85 -3.06
CA PRO A 146 0.76 23.83 -2.68
C PRO A 146 1.41 24.03 -1.30
N ASN A 147 1.39 25.26 -0.73
CA ASN A 147 1.96 25.52 0.61
C ASN A 147 1.18 24.80 1.72
N ARG A 148 -0.07 24.39 1.46
CA ARG A 148 -0.86 23.57 2.40
C ARG A 148 -0.23 22.21 2.71
N ILE A 149 0.71 21.74 1.90
CA ILE A 149 1.49 20.53 2.18
C ILE A 149 2.30 20.72 3.47
N ASP A 150 2.83 21.92 3.73
CA ASP A 150 3.56 22.21 4.97
C ASP A 150 2.64 22.11 6.20
N GLU A 151 1.41 22.62 6.09
CA GLU A 151 0.42 22.52 7.17
C GLU A 151 0.08 21.05 7.49
N LEU A 152 -0.07 20.21 6.46
CA LEU A 152 -0.30 18.78 6.63
C LEU A 152 0.90 18.07 7.27
N TYR A 153 2.11 18.41 6.83
CA TYR A 153 3.34 17.89 7.41
C TYR A 153 3.46 18.22 8.91
N ASP A 154 3.14 19.46 9.30
CA ASP A 154 3.17 19.93 10.69
C ASP A 154 2.14 19.21 11.56
N LEU A 155 0.97 18.84 11.00
CA LEU A 155 -0.02 17.99 11.66
C LEU A 155 0.44 16.54 11.85
N GLY A 156 1.44 16.11 11.09
CA GLY A 156 2.00 14.75 11.19
C GLY A 156 1.71 13.86 9.98
N VAL A 157 1.14 14.38 8.90
CA VAL A 157 0.96 13.63 7.65
C VAL A 157 2.32 13.22 7.09
N ARG A 158 2.46 11.94 6.74
CA ARG A 158 3.71 11.37 6.19
C ARG A 158 3.50 10.56 4.93
N LEU A 159 2.27 10.48 4.44
CA LEU A 159 1.92 9.86 3.17
C LEU A 159 0.85 10.68 2.47
N ILE A 160 0.99 10.95 1.18
CA ILE A 160 -0.02 11.64 0.37
C ILE A 160 -0.16 10.92 -0.96
N THR A 161 -1.40 10.56 -1.31
CA THR A 161 -1.82 10.11 -2.63
C THR A 161 -2.34 11.32 -3.41
N PRO A 162 -1.62 11.85 -4.42
CA PRO A 162 -1.93 13.14 -5.03
C PRO A 162 -3.27 13.19 -5.79
N MET A 163 -3.77 12.07 -6.28
CA MET A 163 -5.05 11.94 -6.97
C MET A 163 -5.80 10.71 -6.49
N HIS A 164 -7.14 10.72 -6.59
CA HIS A 164 -7.98 9.61 -6.17
C HIS A 164 -9.08 9.31 -7.22
N LYS A 165 -10.32 9.75 -7.01
CA LYS A 165 -11.47 9.41 -7.89
C LYS A 165 -11.64 10.32 -9.09
N LYS A 166 -10.94 11.45 -9.15
CA LYS A 166 -11.09 12.46 -10.20
C LYS A 166 -9.74 12.93 -10.72
N ILE A 167 -9.70 13.23 -12.02
CA ILE A 167 -8.63 14.04 -12.59
C ILE A 167 -8.68 15.40 -11.89
N ASN A 168 -7.54 15.85 -11.39
CA ASN A 168 -7.37 17.14 -10.73
C ASN A 168 -6.25 17.96 -11.39
N LEU A 169 -5.93 19.13 -10.87
CA LEU A 169 -4.87 19.96 -11.43
C LEU A 169 -3.45 19.38 -11.23
N ILE A 170 -3.31 18.28 -10.49
CA ILE A 170 -2.04 17.63 -10.20
C ILE A 170 -1.68 16.64 -11.32
N GLY A 171 -2.65 15.83 -11.77
CA GLY A 171 -2.40 14.83 -12.81
C GLY A 171 -3.63 14.04 -13.20
N ASP A 172 -3.41 13.05 -14.07
CA ASP A 172 -4.41 12.13 -14.57
C ASP A 172 -4.52 10.87 -13.71
N ILE A 173 -5.73 10.30 -13.61
CA ILE A 173 -6.01 9.06 -12.90
C ILE A 173 -6.15 7.87 -13.85
N MET A 174 -5.88 6.67 -13.34
CA MET A 174 -5.89 5.43 -14.12
C MET A 174 -7.31 4.94 -14.49
N THR A 175 -8.36 5.48 -13.87
CA THR A 175 -9.77 5.09 -14.10
C THR A 175 -10.54 6.06 -14.99
N ALA A 176 -9.86 7.03 -15.61
CA ALA A 176 -10.47 7.98 -16.53
C ALA A 176 -9.59 8.22 -17.77
N VAL A 177 -10.20 8.68 -18.86
CA VAL A 177 -9.44 9.11 -20.03
C VAL A 177 -8.54 10.28 -19.64
N PRO A 178 -7.21 10.19 -19.82
CA PRO A 178 -6.30 11.25 -19.43
C PRO A 178 -6.58 12.56 -20.18
N SER A 179 -6.49 13.68 -19.50
CA SER A 179 -6.75 15.02 -20.06
C SER A 179 -5.61 16.02 -19.81
N ASN A 180 -4.74 15.75 -18.85
CA ASN A 180 -3.58 16.61 -18.54
C ASN A 180 -2.31 16.16 -19.29
N GLY A 181 -2.29 14.94 -19.83
CA GLY A 181 -1.11 14.33 -20.43
C GLY A 181 -0.10 13.80 -19.40
N GLY A 182 -0.51 13.61 -18.16
CA GLY A 182 0.29 13.11 -17.04
C GLY A 182 0.43 14.12 -15.90
N LEU A 183 1.60 14.12 -15.23
CA LEU A 183 1.89 15.04 -14.13
C LEU A 183 1.98 16.48 -14.66
N THR A 184 1.18 17.37 -14.08
CA THR A 184 1.16 18.79 -14.49
C THR A 184 2.28 19.59 -13.84
N ALA A 185 2.45 20.86 -14.23
CA ALA A 185 3.42 21.75 -13.58
C ALA A 185 3.06 22.02 -12.09
N VAL A 186 1.78 22.07 -11.74
CA VAL A 186 1.33 22.15 -10.34
C VAL A 186 1.64 20.86 -9.61
N GLY A 187 1.35 19.71 -10.24
CA GLY A 187 1.67 18.40 -9.70
C GLY A 187 3.16 18.21 -9.44
N GLN A 188 4.01 18.66 -10.37
CA GLN A 188 5.45 18.63 -10.19
C GLN A 188 5.88 19.42 -8.93
N GLN A 189 5.42 20.65 -8.77
CA GLN A 189 5.74 21.47 -7.59
C GLN A 189 5.29 20.78 -6.28
N MET A 190 4.10 20.18 -6.28
CA MET A 190 3.57 19.48 -5.11
C MET A 190 4.40 18.25 -4.78
N VAL A 191 4.73 17.41 -5.76
CA VAL A 191 5.55 16.20 -5.56
C VAL A 191 6.95 16.57 -5.09
N GLU A 192 7.60 17.57 -5.70
CA GLU A 192 8.90 18.08 -5.25
C GLU A 192 8.84 18.58 -3.80
N ARG A 193 7.72 19.26 -3.40
CA ARG A 193 7.54 19.69 -2.02
C ARG A 193 7.36 18.53 -1.06
N MET A 194 6.53 17.52 -1.41
CA MET A 194 6.36 16.29 -0.62
C MET A 194 7.71 15.60 -0.38
N VAL A 195 8.48 15.40 -1.45
CA VAL A 195 9.82 14.79 -1.40
C VAL A 195 10.75 15.58 -0.48
N SER A 196 10.79 16.92 -0.61
CA SER A 196 11.65 17.78 0.21
C SER A 196 11.34 17.74 1.71
N LEU A 197 10.09 17.44 2.07
CA LEU A 197 9.63 17.30 3.45
C LEU A 197 9.78 15.88 4.00
N GLY A 198 10.08 14.88 3.15
CA GLY A 198 10.10 13.48 3.55
C GLY A 198 8.71 12.86 3.67
N ILE A 199 7.72 13.41 2.98
CA ILE A 199 6.41 12.80 2.82
C ILE A 199 6.52 11.71 1.74
N ILE A 200 6.04 10.51 2.04
CA ILE A 200 5.98 9.41 1.08
C ILE A 200 4.94 9.75 0.00
N VAL A 201 5.37 9.73 -1.26
CA VAL A 201 4.47 9.92 -2.39
C VAL A 201 3.87 8.58 -2.77
N ASP A 202 2.55 8.49 -2.68
CA ASP A 202 1.77 7.33 -3.06
C ASP A 202 1.13 7.56 -4.43
N ILE A 203 1.44 6.71 -5.39
CA ILE A 203 0.94 6.83 -6.76
C ILE A 203 -0.26 5.91 -7.05
N ALA A 204 -0.87 5.34 -6.01
CA ALA A 204 -2.15 4.68 -6.18
C ALA A 204 -3.14 5.62 -6.91
N HIS A 205 -4.02 5.07 -7.75
CA HIS A 205 -4.91 5.82 -8.64
C HIS A 205 -4.25 6.58 -9.81
N ALA A 206 -2.95 6.87 -9.79
CA ALA A 206 -2.29 7.65 -10.82
C ALA A 206 -2.27 6.93 -12.19
N HIS A 207 -2.58 7.64 -13.28
CA HIS A 207 -2.38 7.16 -14.64
C HIS A 207 -0.88 6.95 -14.92
N ILE A 208 -0.52 6.03 -15.83
CA ILE A 208 0.87 5.72 -16.15
C ILE A 208 1.69 6.97 -16.49
N ASN A 209 1.14 7.92 -17.25
CA ASN A 209 1.84 9.15 -17.59
C ASN A 209 2.11 10.04 -16.36
N THR A 210 1.21 10.03 -15.37
CA THR A 210 1.41 10.73 -14.10
C THR A 210 2.47 10.01 -13.26
N LEU A 211 2.40 8.67 -13.19
CA LEU A 211 3.42 7.84 -12.54
C LEU A 211 4.81 8.10 -13.12
N GLN A 212 4.96 8.16 -14.45
CA GLN A 212 6.25 8.46 -15.09
C GLN A 212 6.85 9.77 -14.60
N GLY A 213 6.05 10.85 -14.54
CA GLY A 213 6.52 12.14 -14.05
C GLY A 213 6.91 12.12 -12.57
N VAL A 214 6.14 11.42 -11.72
CA VAL A 214 6.45 11.25 -10.29
C VAL A 214 7.71 10.42 -10.09
N ALA A 215 7.85 9.30 -10.82
CA ALA A 215 9.00 8.41 -10.74
C ALA A 215 10.31 9.12 -11.20
N GLU A 216 10.24 10.03 -12.17
CA GLU A 216 11.39 10.84 -12.57
C GLU A 216 11.86 11.75 -11.43
N ILE A 217 10.93 12.45 -10.76
CA ILE A 217 11.26 13.29 -9.61
C ILE A 217 11.86 12.44 -8.49
N ALA A 218 11.27 11.28 -8.21
CA ALA A 218 11.72 10.36 -7.18
C ALA A 218 13.17 9.89 -7.44
N ARG A 219 13.48 9.48 -8.68
CA ARG A 219 14.84 9.05 -9.07
C ARG A 219 15.87 10.17 -8.98
N ILE A 220 15.52 11.39 -9.39
CA ILE A 220 16.42 12.55 -9.27
C ILE A 220 16.78 12.83 -7.82
N ASN A 221 15.85 12.63 -6.89
CA ASN A 221 16.02 12.91 -5.47
C ASN A 221 16.45 11.69 -4.63
N ASP A 222 16.64 10.51 -5.25
CA ASP A 222 16.99 9.24 -4.59
C ASP A 222 16.01 8.88 -3.46
N VAL A 223 14.72 9.00 -3.73
CA VAL A 223 13.64 8.68 -2.77
C VAL A 223 12.68 7.64 -3.36
N PRO A 224 12.22 6.67 -2.56
CA PRO A 224 11.23 5.70 -3.00
C PRO A 224 9.82 6.33 -3.06
N ILE A 225 9.03 5.85 -4.03
CA ILE A 225 7.57 6.06 -4.07
C ILE A 225 6.86 4.73 -3.81
N ILE A 226 5.59 4.76 -3.48
CA ILE A 226 4.79 3.54 -3.32
C ILE A 226 3.54 3.58 -4.20
N ASP A 227 3.03 2.39 -4.54
CA ASP A 227 1.61 2.19 -4.87
C ASP A 227 1.01 1.45 -3.67
N SER A 228 0.19 2.14 -2.90
CA SER A 228 -0.24 1.66 -1.60
C SER A 228 -1.27 0.55 -1.65
N HIS A 229 -2.01 0.40 -2.77
CA HIS A 229 -3.04 -0.63 -2.94
C HIS A 229 -3.38 -0.85 -4.42
N THR A 230 -3.02 -2.01 -4.96
CA THR A 230 -3.27 -2.40 -6.36
C THR A 230 -3.26 -3.92 -6.54
N SER A 231 -3.46 -4.38 -7.77
CA SER A 231 -3.28 -5.75 -8.21
C SER A 231 -2.61 -5.78 -9.58
N LEU A 232 -2.13 -6.95 -9.99
CA LEU A 232 -1.52 -7.15 -11.30
C LEU A 232 -2.59 -7.22 -12.40
N THR A 233 -2.32 -6.63 -13.54
CA THR A 233 -3.01 -6.91 -14.81
C THR A 233 -2.01 -7.26 -15.90
N HIS A 234 -2.39 -8.18 -16.77
CA HIS A 234 -1.64 -8.50 -18.00
C HIS A 234 -2.13 -7.71 -19.22
N ARG A 235 -3.05 -6.78 -19.01
CA ARG A 235 -3.60 -5.93 -20.08
C ARG A 235 -3.00 -4.54 -20.02
N GLU A 236 -2.70 -3.99 -21.19
CA GLU A 236 -2.44 -2.56 -21.31
C GLU A 236 -3.68 -1.77 -20.90
N ASN A 237 -3.49 -0.70 -20.12
CA ASN A 237 -4.56 0.20 -19.71
C ASN A 237 -4.38 1.63 -20.28
N PRO A 238 -4.30 1.80 -21.62
CA PRO A 238 -3.96 3.08 -22.24
C PRO A 238 -5.04 4.15 -22.03
N TYR A 239 -6.23 3.77 -21.61
CA TYR A 239 -7.40 4.66 -21.49
C TYR A 239 -7.90 4.84 -20.06
N GLY A 240 -7.17 4.32 -19.07
CA GLY A 240 -7.53 4.52 -17.68
C GLY A 240 -8.89 3.92 -17.29
N THR A 241 -9.08 2.61 -17.49
CA THR A 241 -10.35 1.93 -17.19
C THR A 241 -10.25 0.93 -16.03
N THR A 242 -9.04 0.68 -15.53
CA THR A 242 -8.82 -0.30 -14.47
C THR A 242 -8.00 0.29 -13.31
N ARG A 243 -8.17 -0.28 -12.13
CA ARG A 243 -7.40 0.01 -10.91
C ARG A 243 -6.18 -0.90 -10.75
N LEU A 244 -5.76 -1.58 -11.81
CA LEU A 244 -4.71 -2.58 -11.79
C LEU A 244 -3.46 -2.06 -12.51
N ARG A 245 -2.27 -2.52 -12.09
CA ARG A 245 -0.97 -2.18 -12.69
C ARG A 245 -0.44 -3.29 -13.57
N ALA A 246 0.11 -2.92 -14.71
CA ALA A 246 0.95 -3.79 -15.50
C ALA A 246 2.38 -3.85 -14.93
N PHE A 247 3.15 -4.87 -15.32
CA PHE A 247 4.55 -5.01 -14.86
C PHE A 247 5.41 -3.79 -15.17
N GLU A 248 5.26 -3.18 -16.32
CA GLU A 248 6.00 -1.96 -16.71
C GLU A 248 5.80 -0.83 -15.69
N GLU A 249 4.58 -0.66 -15.17
CA GLU A 249 4.27 0.34 -14.15
C GLU A 249 4.88 -0.03 -12.78
N MET A 250 4.83 -1.32 -12.44
CA MET A 250 5.42 -1.85 -11.19
C MET A 250 6.96 -1.75 -11.22
N GLU A 251 7.59 -2.00 -12.37
CA GLU A 251 9.04 -1.81 -12.58
C GLU A 251 9.45 -0.36 -12.35
N MET A 252 8.68 0.62 -12.86
CA MET A 252 8.97 2.05 -12.63
C MET A 252 8.98 2.42 -11.14
N ILE A 253 8.09 1.82 -10.34
CA ILE A 253 8.05 2.01 -8.89
C ILE A 253 9.26 1.35 -8.24
N ALA A 254 9.56 0.10 -8.60
CA ALA A 254 10.70 -0.66 -8.08
C ALA A 254 12.04 0.04 -8.36
N GLU A 255 12.22 0.64 -9.55
CA GLU A 255 13.41 1.41 -9.92
C GLU A 255 13.69 2.61 -9.00
N THR A 256 12.68 3.15 -8.32
CA THR A 256 12.87 4.19 -7.30
C THR A 256 13.31 3.64 -5.94
N GLY A 257 13.42 2.31 -5.79
CA GLY A 257 13.54 1.65 -4.49
C GLY A 257 12.20 1.50 -3.77
N GLY A 258 11.10 1.74 -4.46
CA GLY A 258 9.75 1.77 -3.92
C GLY A 258 9.11 0.42 -3.66
N VAL A 259 7.81 0.44 -3.35
CA VAL A 259 7.03 -0.76 -3.02
C VAL A 259 5.65 -0.69 -3.67
N VAL A 260 5.26 -1.77 -4.32
CA VAL A 260 3.91 -2.02 -4.83
C VAL A 260 3.18 -2.86 -3.79
N CYS A 261 2.13 -2.32 -3.19
CA CYS A 261 1.34 -3.01 -2.18
C CYS A 261 0.08 -3.60 -2.81
N THR A 262 -0.21 -4.84 -2.48
CA THR A 262 -1.36 -5.55 -3.01
C THR A 262 -2.46 -5.70 -1.95
N TRP A 263 -3.69 -5.77 -2.41
CA TRP A 263 -4.91 -5.70 -1.62
C TRP A 263 -5.80 -6.95 -1.73
N PRO A 264 -6.79 -7.16 -0.81
CA PRO A 264 -7.67 -8.31 -0.84
C PRO A 264 -8.80 -8.18 -1.89
N MET A 265 -8.73 -7.22 -2.81
CA MET A 265 -9.74 -7.09 -3.85
C MET A 265 -9.81 -8.38 -4.68
N GLY A 266 -11.02 -8.92 -4.81
CA GLY A 266 -11.29 -10.15 -5.53
C GLY A 266 -11.45 -9.90 -7.03
N TRP A 267 -12.68 -9.85 -7.51
CA TRP A 267 -13.00 -9.66 -8.92
C TRP A 267 -13.09 -8.17 -9.30
N TYR A 268 -12.58 -7.82 -10.48
CA TYR A 268 -12.78 -6.51 -11.09
C TYR A 268 -13.38 -6.65 -12.49
N VAL A 269 -14.36 -5.81 -12.86
CA VAL A 269 -15.23 -5.96 -14.02
C VAL A 269 -14.49 -6.09 -15.37
N ASP A 270 -13.31 -5.51 -15.49
CA ASP A 270 -12.49 -5.55 -16.70
C ASP A 270 -11.32 -6.50 -16.64
N ASP A 271 -11.25 -7.33 -15.61
CA ASP A 271 -10.07 -8.12 -15.36
C ASP A 271 -10.14 -9.50 -16.00
N SER A 272 -9.05 -9.90 -16.62
CA SER A 272 -8.81 -11.29 -16.99
C SER A 272 -8.33 -12.13 -15.81
N HIS A 273 -7.99 -11.52 -14.69
CA HIS A 273 -7.55 -12.16 -13.47
C HIS A 273 -8.70 -12.32 -12.49
N HIS A 274 -9.20 -13.53 -12.37
CA HIS A 274 -10.10 -13.92 -11.30
C HIS A 274 -9.26 -14.33 -10.07
N ARG A 275 -9.11 -13.42 -9.14
CA ARG A 275 -8.59 -13.71 -7.84
C ARG A 275 -9.75 -13.91 -6.88
N THR A 276 -9.93 -15.13 -6.38
CA THR A 276 -11.06 -15.49 -5.51
C THR A 276 -10.63 -15.96 -4.13
N SER A 277 -9.33 -16.21 -3.91
CA SER A 277 -8.85 -16.80 -2.67
C SER A 277 -7.53 -16.19 -2.20
N PHE A 278 -7.18 -16.42 -0.93
CA PHE A 278 -5.85 -16.09 -0.41
C PHE A 278 -4.72 -16.77 -1.19
N LEU A 279 -4.97 -17.99 -1.70
CA LEU A 279 -4.01 -18.72 -2.51
C LEU A 279 -3.75 -18.01 -3.85
N ASP A 280 -4.80 -17.46 -4.48
CA ASP A 280 -4.65 -16.69 -5.71
C ASP A 280 -3.93 -15.38 -5.47
N TRP A 281 -4.23 -14.69 -4.35
CA TRP A 281 -3.51 -13.49 -3.93
C TRP A 281 -2.02 -13.79 -3.70
N ALA A 282 -1.70 -14.90 -3.02
CA ALA A 282 -0.32 -15.32 -2.80
C ALA A 282 0.41 -15.69 -4.12
N LYS A 283 -0.28 -16.32 -5.08
CA LYS A 283 0.28 -16.61 -6.42
C LYS A 283 0.58 -15.34 -7.21
N GLU A 284 -0.32 -14.37 -7.19
CA GLU A 284 -0.12 -13.05 -7.82
C GLU A 284 1.09 -12.35 -7.21
N ASN A 285 1.20 -12.33 -5.87
CA ASN A 285 2.36 -11.78 -5.18
C ASN A 285 3.68 -12.49 -5.58
N LEU A 286 3.64 -13.80 -5.80
CA LEU A 286 4.79 -14.55 -6.25
C LEU A 286 5.18 -14.19 -7.69
N GLU A 287 4.20 -13.94 -8.55
CA GLU A 287 4.41 -13.50 -9.92
C GLU A 287 5.04 -12.11 -9.95
N ILE A 288 4.47 -11.15 -9.21
CA ILE A 288 5.01 -9.80 -9.06
C ILE A 288 6.45 -9.85 -8.52
N ALA A 289 6.67 -10.60 -7.43
CA ALA A 289 7.99 -10.72 -6.81
C ALA A 289 9.06 -11.34 -7.73
N ARG A 290 8.66 -12.19 -8.68
CA ARG A 290 9.59 -12.74 -9.69
C ARG A 290 10.02 -11.72 -10.73
N GLU A 291 9.16 -10.76 -11.03
CA GLU A 291 9.42 -9.73 -12.03
C GLU A 291 10.20 -8.55 -11.43
N ILE A 292 9.71 -7.97 -10.35
CA ILE A 292 10.28 -6.75 -9.78
C ILE A 292 11.15 -6.94 -8.52
N GLY A 293 11.23 -8.17 -7.99
CA GLY A 293 11.91 -8.48 -6.73
C GLY A 293 10.98 -8.40 -5.51
N ILE A 294 11.16 -9.34 -4.56
CA ILE A 294 10.32 -9.38 -3.33
C ILE A 294 10.47 -8.14 -2.47
N GLU A 295 11.62 -7.47 -2.51
CA GLU A 295 11.91 -6.22 -1.81
C GLU A 295 11.03 -5.05 -2.24
N HIS A 296 10.31 -5.20 -3.36
CA HIS A 296 9.43 -4.20 -3.94
C HIS A 296 7.94 -4.57 -3.85
N VAL A 297 7.58 -5.59 -3.09
CA VAL A 297 6.17 -6.01 -2.92
C VAL A 297 5.75 -5.87 -1.46
N GLY A 298 4.52 -5.41 -1.21
CA GLY A 298 4.03 -5.15 0.15
C GLY A 298 2.53 -5.37 0.33
N LEU A 299 2.07 -5.15 1.56
CA LEU A 299 0.68 -5.24 1.96
C LEU A 299 0.03 -3.85 1.98
N GLY A 300 -1.14 -3.71 1.35
CA GLY A 300 -2.00 -2.54 1.49
C GLY A 300 -3.45 -2.95 1.29
N THR A 301 -4.24 -2.96 2.37
CA THR A 301 -5.54 -3.64 2.35
C THR A 301 -6.67 -2.82 1.74
N ASP A 302 -6.55 -1.48 1.74
CA ASP A 302 -7.66 -0.55 1.49
C ASP A 302 -8.89 -0.87 2.38
N GLY A 303 -8.61 -1.42 3.56
CA GLY A 303 -9.64 -1.81 4.53
C GLY A 303 -10.38 -0.59 5.06
N GLY A 304 -11.72 -0.65 5.08
CA GLY A 304 -12.58 0.50 5.39
C GLY A 304 -12.84 1.41 4.18
N GLY A 305 -12.22 1.15 3.01
CA GLY A 305 -12.32 1.95 1.79
C GLY A 305 -13.53 1.64 0.90
N GLY A 306 -14.34 0.63 1.25
CA GLY A 306 -15.54 0.26 0.49
C GLY A 306 -15.23 -0.48 -0.79
N LEU A 307 -14.35 -1.48 -0.75
CA LEU A 307 -14.00 -2.29 -1.90
C LEU A 307 -15.23 -3.00 -2.48
N PRO A 308 -15.40 -2.98 -3.82
CA PRO A 308 -16.61 -3.50 -4.46
C PRO A 308 -16.71 -5.03 -4.42
N ALA A 309 -15.59 -5.72 -4.27
CA ALA A 309 -15.49 -7.16 -4.16
C ALA A 309 -14.24 -7.56 -3.38
N LEU A 310 -14.36 -8.54 -2.52
CA LEU A 310 -13.25 -9.13 -1.76
C LEU A 310 -13.04 -10.57 -2.20
N ILE A 311 -11.84 -11.11 -1.96
CA ILE A 311 -11.59 -12.53 -2.12
C ILE A 311 -12.42 -13.32 -1.11
N ASP A 312 -12.76 -14.57 -1.45
CA ASP A 312 -13.47 -15.48 -0.55
C ASP A 312 -12.72 -15.63 0.78
N ASP A 313 -13.45 -15.76 1.86
CA ASP A 313 -12.91 -15.93 3.21
C ASP A 313 -12.13 -14.71 3.78
N TYR A 314 -12.18 -13.55 3.13
CA TYR A 314 -11.70 -12.29 3.71
C TYR A 314 -12.88 -11.44 4.17
N GLU A 315 -13.10 -11.37 5.48
CA GLU A 315 -14.13 -10.54 6.11
C GLU A 315 -13.54 -9.26 6.69
N SER A 316 -12.31 -9.33 7.21
CA SER A 316 -11.56 -8.21 7.76
C SER A 316 -10.07 -8.49 7.81
N ILE A 317 -9.29 -7.51 8.26
CA ILE A 317 -7.84 -7.67 8.50
C ILE A 317 -7.50 -8.82 9.47
N LEU A 318 -8.47 -9.29 10.28
CA LEU A 318 -8.30 -10.46 11.15
C LEU A 318 -8.01 -11.75 10.36
N ASP A 319 -8.33 -11.77 9.07
CA ASP A 319 -8.08 -12.90 8.18
C ASP A 319 -6.68 -12.88 7.53
N LEU A 320 -5.90 -11.80 7.67
CA LEU A 320 -4.57 -11.68 7.08
C LEU A 320 -3.58 -12.82 7.45
N PRO A 321 -3.68 -13.50 8.60
CA PRO A 321 -2.87 -14.69 8.84
C PRO A 321 -3.05 -15.81 7.82
N LYS A 322 -4.23 -15.89 7.16
CA LYS A 322 -4.47 -16.84 6.05
C LYS A 322 -3.59 -16.51 4.82
N LEU A 323 -3.29 -15.21 4.59
CA LEU A 323 -2.36 -14.82 3.53
C LEU A 323 -0.93 -15.30 3.82
N VAL A 324 -0.48 -15.20 5.06
CA VAL A 324 0.83 -15.72 5.48
C VAL A 324 0.93 -17.23 5.22
N GLU A 325 -0.13 -17.99 5.53
CA GLU A 325 -0.21 -19.42 5.27
C GLU A 325 -0.21 -19.72 3.75
N ALA A 326 -0.98 -18.97 2.97
CA ALA A 326 -1.02 -19.10 1.51
C ALA A 326 0.31 -18.75 0.84
N MET A 327 1.02 -17.73 1.32
CA MET A 327 2.37 -17.37 0.82
C MET A 327 3.38 -18.48 1.12
N ASP A 328 3.33 -19.11 2.28
CA ASP A 328 4.17 -20.29 2.59
C ASP A 328 3.82 -21.48 1.68
N GLU A 329 2.53 -21.69 1.40
CA GLU A 329 2.06 -22.77 0.53
C GLU A 329 2.57 -22.62 -0.92
N VAL A 330 2.57 -21.41 -1.47
CA VAL A 330 3.08 -21.14 -2.83
C VAL A 330 4.61 -21.07 -2.91
N GLY A 331 5.30 -21.17 -1.77
CA GLY A 331 6.75 -21.36 -1.70
C GLY A 331 7.58 -20.13 -1.37
N PHE A 332 7.00 -19.05 -0.85
CA PHE A 332 7.78 -17.96 -0.27
C PHE A 332 8.58 -18.43 0.93
N LYS A 333 9.78 -17.90 1.09
CA LYS A 333 10.57 -18.10 2.30
C LYS A 333 10.04 -17.21 3.43
N ARG A 334 10.28 -17.63 4.67
CA ARG A 334 9.94 -16.86 5.86
C ARG A 334 10.39 -15.38 5.81
N SER A 335 11.61 -15.12 5.33
CA SER A 335 12.15 -13.77 5.18
C SER A 335 11.42 -12.96 4.11
N GLU A 336 10.95 -13.62 3.06
CA GLU A 336 10.21 -13.00 1.97
C GLU A 336 8.79 -12.63 2.43
N ILE A 337 8.13 -13.51 3.18
CA ILE A 337 6.83 -13.22 3.82
C ILE A 337 6.96 -12.04 4.80
N ALA A 338 8.00 -12.03 5.64
CA ALA A 338 8.23 -10.94 6.57
C ALA A 338 8.55 -9.61 5.86
N ALA A 339 9.24 -9.66 4.71
CA ALA A 339 9.50 -8.49 3.87
C ALA A 339 8.18 -7.93 3.32
N TYR A 340 7.32 -8.79 2.74
CA TYR A 340 6.01 -8.41 2.22
C TYR A 340 5.07 -7.84 3.30
N MET A 341 4.95 -8.51 4.45
CA MET A 341 3.97 -8.15 5.49
C MET A 341 4.26 -6.78 6.15
N GLY A 342 5.48 -6.25 6.03
CA GLY A 342 5.79 -4.93 6.60
C GLY A 342 7.25 -4.50 6.46
N GLY A 343 8.17 -5.43 6.25
CA GLY A 343 9.61 -5.11 6.19
C GLY A 343 9.96 -4.14 5.06
N ASN A 344 9.34 -4.29 3.89
CA ASN A 344 9.59 -3.45 2.73
C ASN A 344 9.02 -2.04 2.92
N LEU A 345 7.79 -1.92 3.44
CA LEU A 345 7.21 -0.62 3.74
C LEU A 345 7.98 0.09 4.87
N PHE A 346 8.42 -0.66 5.89
CA PHE A 346 9.28 -0.13 6.95
C PHE A 346 10.59 0.46 6.39
N ARG A 347 11.19 -0.18 5.40
CA ARG A 347 12.38 0.33 4.71
C ARG A 347 12.10 1.67 4.04
N VAL A 348 10.99 1.78 3.30
CA VAL A 348 10.56 3.04 2.67
C VAL A 348 10.31 4.13 3.72
N MET A 349 9.54 3.82 4.77
CA MET A 349 9.29 4.76 5.87
C MET A 349 10.59 5.26 6.50
N LYS A 350 11.53 4.36 6.74
CA LYS A 350 12.84 4.69 7.33
C LYS A 350 13.70 5.56 6.42
N GLN A 351 13.53 5.49 5.11
CA GLN A 351 14.26 6.30 4.15
C GLN A 351 13.64 7.69 4.01
N CYS A 352 12.31 7.80 3.98
CA CYS A 352 11.61 9.07 3.75
C CYS A 352 11.40 9.86 5.04
N ILE A 353 10.94 9.21 6.12
CA ILE A 353 10.57 9.90 7.37
C ILE A 353 11.84 10.22 8.17
N GLY A 354 12.14 11.50 8.32
CA GLY A 354 13.33 12.04 8.96
C GLY A 354 13.40 11.92 10.49
#